data_39d989fbe4de1a4d4f9a67fd32ba569b
#
_entry.id   39d989fbe4de1a4d4f9a67fd32ba569b
#
_cell.length_a   1.000
_cell.length_b   1.000
_cell.length_c   1.000
_cell.angle_alpha   90.00
_cell.angle_beta   90.00
_cell.angle_gamma   90.00
#
_symmetry.space_group_name_H-M   'P 1'
#
loop_
_entity.id
_entity.type
_entity.pdbx_description
1 polymer ?
#
loop_
_entity_poly.entity_id
_entity_poly.type
_entity_poly.pdbx_seq_one_letter_code
_entity_poly.pdbx_strand_id
1 'polypeptide(L)'
;MTRSHLLLFLLCVCGFMVSLFFKPYPLSWAIKILPIFVLLHFSWQRSFETKERAHKLFMFGLVFSAFGDFFLDYDRVNWFVFGLGAFLVAHLFYIFSLKPLVPKKIVSKRLPIITLYFGYGVGIFSLIYAGLGELFIPVLVYMTILLLMGITTLLSQKANAWLIIGGLSFILSDSLIGLNQFYHQIPYDSVWIMSSYYFAQLALVKGMFTQDNKLA
;
A
#
# COMPACT_ATOMS: atom_id res chain seq x y z
N MET A 1 -9.60 -7.99 -13.34
CA MET A 1 -9.64 -6.58 -13.80
C MET A 1 -9.80 -6.56 -15.29
N THR A 2 -10.74 -5.77 -15.84
CA THR A 2 -10.95 -5.66 -17.28
C THR A 2 -9.79 -4.91 -17.94
N ARG A 3 -9.60 -5.11 -19.26
CA ARG A 3 -8.58 -4.40 -20.04
C ARG A 3 -8.76 -2.88 -19.95
N SER A 4 -10.01 -2.41 -19.98
CA SER A 4 -10.33 -0.97 -19.90
C SER A 4 -9.90 -0.35 -18.57
N HIS A 5 -10.18 -1.01 -17.43
CA HIS A 5 -9.72 -0.53 -16.11
C HIS A 5 -8.20 -0.49 -16.01
N LEU A 6 -7.50 -1.50 -16.58
CA LEU A 6 -6.04 -1.51 -16.58
C LEU A 6 -5.47 -0.36 -17.41
N LEU A 7 -5.99 -0.15 -18.62
CA LEU A 7 -5.54 0.94 -19.47
C LEU A 7 -5.79 2.31 -18.84
N LEU A 8 -6.98 2.53 -18.27
CA LEU A 8 -7.30 3.78 -17.58
C LEU A 8 -6.39 4.01 -16.37
N PHE A 9 -6.14 2.97 -15.57
CA PHE A 9 -5.20 3.03 -14.45
C PHE A 9 -3.80 3.44 -14.93
N LEU A 10 -3.26 2.78 -15.95
CA LEU A 10 -1.95 3.08 -16.49
C LEU A 10 -1.88 4.51 -17.08
N LEU A 11 -2.91 4.97 -17.76
CA LEU A 11 -2.99 6.35 -18.23
C LEU A 11 -2.96 7.36 -17.08
N CYS A 12 -3.73 7.11 -16.01
CA CYS A 12 -3.70 7.97 -14.82
C CYS A 12 -2.32 7.97 -14.15
N VAL A 13 -1.67 6.80 -14.02
CA VAL A 13 -0.31 6.68 -13.49
C VAL A 13 0.68 7.46 -14.35
N CYS A 14 0.69 7.25 -15.66
CA CYS A 14 1.56 7.99 -16.58
C CYS A 14 1.31 9.51 -16.49
N GLY A 15 0.05 9.92 -16.47
CA GLY A 15 -0.32 11.33 -16.30
C GLY A 15 0.24 11.93 -15.01
N PHE A 16 0.11 11.22 -13.87
CA PHE A 16 0.70 11.67 -12.62
C PHE A 16 2.23 11.71 -12.69
N MET A 17 2.90 10.68 -13.22
CA MET A 17 4.36 10.67 -13.34
C MET A 17 4.88 11.84 -14.19
N VAL A 18 4.21 12.15 -15.29
CA VAL A 18 4.54 13.34 -16.11
C VAL A 18 4.29 14.62 -15.32
N SER A 19 3.22 14.70 -14.53
CA SER A 19 2.88 15.89 -13.74
C SER A 19 3.92 16.23 -12.65
N LEU A 20 4.72 15.24 -12.19
CA LEU A 20 5.79 15.47 -11.23
C LEU A 20 6.85 16.47 -11.72
N PHE A 21 7.08 16.52 -13.04
CA PHE A 21 8.04 17.47 -13.65
C PHE A 21 7.55 18.93 -13.64
N PHE A 22 6.25 19.14 -13.37
CA PHE A 22 5.62 20.47 -13.34
C PHE A 22 5.30 20.95 -11.92
N LYS A 23 5.65 20.18 -10.89
CA LYS A 23 5.44 20.60 -9.48
C LYS A 23 6.32 21.81 -9.12
N PRO A 24 5.83 22.74 -8.29
CA PRO A 24 4.53 22.77 -7.63
C PRO A 24 3.41 23.32 -8.52
N TYR A 25 2.21 22.72 -8.47
CA TYR A 25 1.00 23.21 -9.12
C TYR A 25 -0.22 22.95 -8.22
N PRO A 26 -1.29 23.79 -8.33
CA PRO A 26 -2.48 23.62 -7.50
C PRO A 26 -3.19 22.29 -7.81
N LEU A 27 -3.80 21.70 -6.78
CA LEU A 27 -4.57 20.43 -6.89
C LEU A 27 -3.75 19.23 -7.37
N SER A 28 -2.42 19.21 -7.14
CA SER A 28 -1.57 18.06 -7.48
C SER A 28 -2.07 16.75 -6.86
N TRP A 29 -2.60 16.82 -5.63
CA TRP A 29 -3.23 15.71 -4.94
C TRP A 29 -4.38 15.07 -5.73
N ALA A 30 -5.16 15.87 -6.49
CA ALA A 30 -6.27 15.33 -7.27
C ALA A 30 -5.78 14.39 -8.37
N ILE A 31 -4.71 14.75 -9.09
CA ILE A 31 -4.11 13.88 -10.11
C ILE A 31 -3.49 12.66 -9.46
N LYS A 32 -2.85 12.80 -8.28
CA LYS A 32 -2.24 11.71 -7.52
C LYS A 32 -3.23 10.62 -7.14
N ILE A 33 -4.44 10.97 -6.72
CA ILE A 33 -5.44 9.99 -6.26
C ILE A 33 -6.22 9.33 -7.40
N LEU A 34 -6.19 9.85 -8.64
CA LEU A 34 -6.93 9.29 -9.78
C LEU A 34 -6.67 7.79 -10.02
N PRO A 35 -5.41 7.28 -10.03
CA PRO A 35 -5.17 5.85 -10.18
C PRO A 35 -5.88 5.02 -9.11
N ILE A 36 -5.91 5.50 -7.86
CA ILE A 36 -6.58 4.81 -6.76
C ILE A 36 -8.09 4.80 -6.94
N PHE A 37 -8.69 5.88 -7.45
CA PHE A 37 -10.12 5.90 -7.78
C PHE A 37 -10.49 4.90 -8.88
N VAL A 38 -9.63 4.68 -9.88
CA VAL A 38 -9.86 3.63 -10.89
C VAL A 38 -9.87 2.24 -10.25
N LEU A 39 -8.92 1.96 -9.34
CA LEU A 39 -8.87 0.70 -8.59
C LEU A 39 -10.07 0.56 -7.65
N LEU A 40 -10.48 1.66 -7.01
CA LEU A 40 -11.63 1.69 -6.13
C LEU A 40 -12.93 1.41 -6.89
N HIS A 41 -13.12 2.02 -8.08
CA HIS A 41 -14.28 1.78 -8.92
C HIS A 41 -14.38 0.30 -9.35
N PHE A 42 -13.26 -0.29 -9.80
CA PHE A 42 -13.20 -1.72 -10.11
C PHE A 42 -13.55 -2.59 -8.89
N SER A 43 -12.96 -2.29 -7.73
CA SER A 43 -13.17 -3.04 -6.50
C SER A 43 -14.62 -2.90 -6.00
N TRP A 44 -15.23 -1.74 -6.20
CA TRP A 44 -16.64 -1.49 -5.92
C TRP A 44 -17.54 -2.40 -6.76
N GLN A 45 -17.38 -2.42 -8.09
CA GLN A 45 -18.17 -3.27 -8.98
C GLN A 45 -18.07 -4.75 -8.55
N ARG A 46 -16.85 -5.25 -8.30
CA ARG A 46 -16.62 -6.63 -7.89
C ARG A 46 -17.21 -6.94 -6.51
N SER A 47 -17.14 -6.02 -5.56
CA SER A 47 -17.74 -6.18 -4.23
C SER A 47 -19.25 -6.34 -4.26
N PHE A 48 -19.94 -5.68 -5.20
CA PHE A 48 -21.39 -5.84 -5.40
C PHE A 48 -21.74 -7.20 -5.99
N GLU A 49 -20.93 -7.69 -6.95
CA GLU A 49 -21.14 -9.00 -7.58
C GLU A 49 -20.94 -10.16 -6.59
N THR A 50 -19.85 -10.12 -5.82
CA THR A 50 -19.47 -11.22 -4.92
C THR A 50 -20.15 -11.17 -3.55
N LYS A 51 -20.55 -9.95 -3.10
CA LYS A 51 -21.08 -9.67 -1.75
C LYS A 51 -20.18 -10.11 -0.60
N GLU A 52 -18.92 -10.46 -0.88
CA GLU A 52 -17.98 -10.90 0.15
C GLU A 52 -17.56 -9.75 1.07
N ARG A 53 -17.63 -9.99 2.38
CA ARG A 53 -17.15 -9.04 3.40
C ARG A 53 -15.67 -8.66 3.19
N ALA A 54 -14.86 -9.61 2.77
CA ALA A 54 -13.44 -9.42 2.50
C ALA A 54 -13.19 -8.33 1.43
N HIS A 55 -13.97 -8.35 0.33
CA HIS A 55 -13.89 -7.35 -0.75
C HIS A 55 -14.30 -5.96 -0.28
N LYS A 56 -15.34 -5.85 0.56
CA LYS A 56 -15.77 -4.57 1.15
C LYS A 56 -14.68 -3.99 2.06
N LEU A 57 -14.07 -4.83 2.92
CA LEU A 57 -12.97 -4.38 3.77
C LEU A 57 -11.77 -3.91 2.93
N PHE A 58 -11.41 -4.67 1.88
CA PHE A 58 -10.34 -4.29 0.99
C PHE A 58 -10.59 -2.93 0.31
N MET A 59 -11.81 -2.69 -0.13
CA MET A 59 -12.24 -1.41 -0.71
C MET A 59 -12.07 -0.25 0.29
N PHE A 60 -12.42 -0.43 1.58
CA PHE A 60 -12.14 0.58 2.60
C PHE A 60 -10.65 0.85 2.76
N GLY A 61 -9.79 -0.17 2.61
CA GLY A 61 -8.34 0.03 2.55
C GLY A 61 -7.92 0.97 1.42
N LEU A 62 -8.48 0.81 0.21
CA LEU A 62 -8.23 1.73 -0.92
C LEU A 62 -8.73 3.15 -0.63
N VAL A 63 -9.90 3.31 0.01
CA VAL A 63 -10.43 4.63 0.40
C VAL A 63 -9.47 5.35 1.35
N PHE A 64 -9.01 4.67 2.40
CA PHE A 64 -8.07 5.26 3.34
C PHE A 64 -6.68 5.49 2.73
N SER A 65 -6.26 4.68 1.75
CA SER A 65 -5.06 4.96 0.96
C SER A 65 -5.19 6.25 0.15
N ALA A 66 -6.36 6.51 -0.45
CA ALA A 66 -6.61 7.77 -1.16
C ALA A 66 -6.56 8.98 -0.21
N PHE A 67 -7.07 8.86 1.02
CA PHE A 67 -6.89 9.91 2.04
C PHE A 67 -5.43 10.10 2.42
N GLY A 68 -4.66 9.03 2.57
CA GLY A 68 -3.22 9.10 2.82
C GLY A 68 -2.49 9.86 1.71
N ASP A 69 -2.81 9.55 0.45
CA ASP A 69 -2.26 10.26 -0.72
C ASP A 69 -2.63 11.74 -0.73
N PHE A 70 -3.89 12.07 -0.39
CA PHE A 70 -4.33 13.44 -0.26
C PHE A 70 -3.53 14.21 0.79
N PHE A 71 -3.45 13.70 2.01
CA PHE A 71 -2.77 14.38 3.11
C PHE A 71 -1.27 14.60 2.82
N LEU A 72 -0.59 13.57 2.30
CA LEU A 72 0.85 13.66 1.99
C LEU A 72 1.18 14.55 0.79
N ASP A 73 0.23 14.84 -0.10
CA ASP A 73 0.46 15.71 -1.26
C ASP A 73 -0.05 17.14 -1.03
N TYR A 74 -1.10 17.31 -0.19
CA TYR A 74 -1.66 18.62 0.12
C TYR A 74 -0.69 19.50 0.92
N ASP A 75 -0.14 18.96 2.00
CA ASP A 75 0.88 19.61 2.81
C ASP A 75 1.68 18.55 3.59
N ARG A 76 2.77 18.10 2.97
CA ARG A 76 3.60 17.03 3.55
C ARG A 76 4.20 17.39 4.90
N VAL A 77 4.44 18.68 5.17
CA VAL A 77 5.09 19.10 6.42
C VAL A 77 4.11 19.07 7.58
N ASN A 78 2.94 19.71 7.41
CA ASN A 78 1.99 19.86 8.50
C ASN A 78 1.03 18.66 8.62
N TRP A 79 0.80 17.92 7.52
CA TRP A 79 -0.20 16.85 7.46
C TRP A 79 0.41 15.45 7.36
N PHE A 80 1.72 15.33 7.57
CA PHE A 80 2.42 14.04 7.53
C PHE A 80 1.80 12.98 8.45
N VAL A 81 1.51 13.35 9.70
CA VAL A 81 0.93 12.44 10.71
C VAL A 81 -0.48 11.98 10.31
N PHE A 82 -1.27 12.86 9.70
CA PHE A 82 -2.59 12.49 9.18
C PHE A 82 -2.48 11.52 8.00
N GLY A 83 -1.52 11.73 7.10
CA GLY A 83 -1.21 10.81 6.01
C GLY A 83 -0.79 9.43 6.53
N LEU A 84 0.14 9.41 7.50
CA LEU A 84 0.59 8.20 8.17
C LEU A 84 -0.57 7.45 8.83
N GLY A 85 -1.45 8.19 9.55
CA GLY A 85 -2.65 7.63 10.19
C GLY A 85 -3.65 7.04 9.20
N ALA A 86 -3.88 7.72 8.07
CA ALA A 86 -4.77 7.23 7.02
C ALA A 86 -4.23 5.94 6.39
N PHE A 87 -2.94 5.87 6.05
CA PHE A 87 -2.32 4.64 5.55
C PHE A 87 -2.30 3.53 6.59
N LEU A 88 -2.09 3.85 7.89
CA LEU A 88 -2.20 2.86 8.96
C LEU A 88 -3.59 2.20 8.98
N VAL A 89 -4.65 3.01 8.90
CA VAL A 89 -6.03 2.49 8.83
C VAL A 89 -6.24 1.67 7.56
N ALA A 90 -5.69 2.09 6.42
CA ALA A 90 -5.73 1.33 5.17
C ALA A 90 -5.11 -0.06 5.35
N HIS A 91 -3.92 -0.15 5.96
CA HIS A 91 -3.23 -1.43 6.22
C HIS A 91 -4.04 -2.34 7.15
N LEU A 92 -4.69 -1.79 8.18
CA LEU A 92 -5.58 -2.58 9.03
C LEU A 92 -6.74 -3.18 8.24
N PHE A 93 -7.36 -2.41 7.34
CA PHE A 93 -8.41 -2.92 6.46
C PHE A 93 -7.89 -4.01 5.52
N TYR A 94 -6.68 -3.87 4.94
CA TYR A 94 -6.07 -4.91 4.12
C TYR A 94 -5.81 -6.18 4.94
N ILE A 95 -5.26 -6.07 6.17
CA ILE A 95 -5.06 -7.22 7.07
C ILE A 95 -6.39 -7.94 7.33
N PHE A 96 -7.44 -7.21 7.69
CA PHE A 96 -8.75 -7.83 7.97
C PHE A 96 -9.39 -8.45 6.72
N SER A 97 -9.18 -7.87 5.54
CA SER A 97 -9.70 -8.39 4.28
C SER A 97 -9.05 -9.72 3.86
N LEU A 98 -7.80 -9.94 4.27
CA LEU A 98 -7.01 -11.12 3.92
C LEU A 98 -7.19 -12.30 4.88
N LYS A 99 -8.00 -12.17 5.92
CA LYS A 99 -8.37 -13.30 6.79
C LYS A 99 -9.35 -14.24 6.05
N PRO A 100 -9.34 -15.56 6.35
CA PRO A 100 -8.57 -16.25 7.37
C PRO A 100 -7.12 -16.53 6.97
N LEU A 101 -6.27 -16.77 7.97
CA LEU A 101 -4.87 -17.14 7.77
C LEU A 101 -4.72 -18.66 7.65
N VAL A 102 -3.60 -19.10 7.08
CA VAL A 102 -3.24 -20.51 6.95
C VAL A 102 -3.00 -21.18 8.32
N PRO A 103 -3.16 -22.54 8.42
CA PRO A 103 -2.90 -23.26 9.65
C PRO A 103 -1.46 -23.11 10.16
N LYS A 104 -1.26 -23.27 11.49
CA LYS A 104 0.05 -23.15 12.16
C LYS A 104 1.18 -23.94 11.49
N LYS A 105 0.89 -25.15 10.98
CA LYS A 105 1.88 -26.00 10.28
C LYS A 105 2.43 -25.33 9.02
N ILE A 106 1.62 -24.54 8.30
CA ILE A 106 2.07 -23.78 7.11
C ILE A 106 2.80 -22.51 7.53
N VAL A 107 2.37 -21.86 8.60
CA VAL A 107 3.09 -20.71 9.19
C VAL A 107 4.51 -21.10 9.55
N SER A 108 4.69 -22.23 10.21
CA SER A 108 6.00 -22.76 10.58
C SER A 108 6.94 -22.94 9.37
N LYS A 109 6.43 -23.41 8.24
CA LYS A 109 7.21 -23.52 7.00
C LYS A 109 7.60 -22.18 6.36
N ARG A 110 6.83 -21.12 6.65
CA ARG A 110 7.07 -19.76 6.13
C ARG A 110 7.87 -18.89 7.11
N LEU A 111 8.25 -19.44 8.27
CA LEU A 111 8.97 -18.72 9.31
C LEU A 111 10.26 -18.05 8.80
N PRO A 112 11.12 -18.66 7.96
CA PRO A 112 12.31 -17.98 7.44
C PRO A 112 11.99 -16.70 6.67
N ILE A 113 10.91 -16.70 5.88
CA ILE A 113 10.50 -15.51 5.13
C ILE A 113 9.94 -14.45 6.09
N ILE A 114 9.18 -14.84 7.10
CA ILE A 114 8.67 -13.93 8.13
C ILE A 114 9.82 -13.27 8.89
N THR A 115 10.85 -14.04 9.24
CA THR A 115 12.07 -13.52 9.89
C THR A 115 12.78 -12.50 9.00
N LEU A 116 12.79 -12.72 7.69
CA LEU A 116 13.38 -11.77 6.73
C LEU A 116 12.58 -10.44 6.70
N TYR A 117 11.25 -10.49 6.73
CA TYR A 117 10.41 -9.26 6.84
C TYR A 117 10.73 -8.49 8.12
N PHE A 118 10.84 -9.21 9.23
CA PHE A 118 11.17 -8.60 10.52
C PHE A 118 12.59 -8.00 10.50
N GLY A 119 13.60 -8.75 10.00
CA GLY A 119 14.97 -8.27 9.86
C GLY A 119 15.07 -7.03 8.97
N TYR A 120 14.34 -7.02 7.84
CA TYR A 120 14.22 -5.85 6.98
C TYR A 120 13.64 -4.65 7.73
N GLY A 121 12.53 -4.84 8.45
CA GLY A 121 11.90 -3.77 9.24
C GLY A 121 12.83 -3.21 10.31
N VAL A 122 13.54 -4.06 11.04
CA VAL A 122 14.55 -3.63 12.03
C VAL A 122 15.68 -2.85 11.34
N GLY A 123 16.15 -3.31 10.17
CA GLY A 123 17.18 -2.61 9.39
C GLY A 123 16.74 -1.20 8.98
N ILE A 124 15.56 -1.07 8.38
CA ILE A 124 15.01 0.26 8.01
C ILE A 124 14.80 1.14 9.24
N PHE A 125 14.21 0.59 10.31
CA PHE A 125 13.97 1.35 11.54
C PHE A 125 15.27 1.86 12.17
N SER A 126 16.33 1.05 12.19
CA SER A 126 17.63 1.48 12.72
C SER A 126 18.27 2.62 11.92
N LEU A 127 18.05 2.67 10.61
CA LEU A 127 18.52 3.76 9.76
C LEU A 127 17.79 5.08 10.03
N ILE A 128 16.46 5.03 10.22
CA ILE A 128 15.65 6.23 10.41
C ILE A 128 15.55 6.69 11.86
N TYR A 129 15.94 5.84 12.83
CA TYR A 129 15.76 6.05 14.26
C TYR A 129 16.22 7.42 14.74
N ALA A 130 17.42 7.86 14.33
CA ALA A 130 18.01 9.12 14.78
C ALA A 130 17.23 10.37 14.32
N GLY A 131 16.48 10.27 13.22
CA GLY A 131 15.72 11.38 12.66
C GLY A 131 14.25 11.43 13.13
N LEU A 132 13.77 10.46 13.89
CA LEU A 132 12.34 10.36 14.24
C LEU A 132 11.85 11.40 15.23
N GLY A 133 12.69 11.82 16.21
CA GLY A 133 12.27 12.76 17.24
C GLY A 133 10.95 12.38 17.91
N GLU A 134 10.00 13.31 17.95
CA GLU A 134 8.66 13.11 18.54
C GLU A 134 7.80 12.08 17.76
N LEU A 135 8.14 11.78 16.51
CA LEU A 135 7.42 10.84 15.67
C LEU A 135 7.84 9.37 15.91
N PHE A 136 8.71 9.11 16.89
CA PHE A 136 9.18 7.76 17.20
C PHE A 136 8.04 6.76 17.39
N ILE A 137 7.10 7.04 18.28
CA ILE A 137 5.96 6.13 18.57
C ILE A 137 5.02 6.00 17.36
N PRO A 138 4.54 7.08 16.72
CA PRO A 138 3.71 6.98 15.51
C PRO A 138 4.35 6.13 14.41
N VAL A 139 5.63 6.33 14.12
CA VAL A 139 6.34 5.61 13.06
C VAL A 139 6.57 4.15 13.44
N LEU A 140 6.92 3.84 14.70
CA LEU A 140 7.07 2.47 15.18
C LEU A 140 5.77 1.67 15.04
N VAL A 141 4.64 2.25 15.44
CA VAL A 141 3.31 1.63 15.30
C VAL A 141 2.98 1.42 13.83
N TYR A 142 3.20 2.45 13.01
CA TYR A 142 2.97 2.38 11.58
C TYR A 142 3.77 1.25 10.90
N MET A 143 5.08 1.22 11.11
CA MET A 143 5.94 0.19 10.53
C MET A 143 5.55 -1.22 10.98
N THR A 144 5.15 -1.37 12.24
CA THR A 144 4.67 -2.66 12.76
C THR A 144 3.43 -3.13 12.00
N ILE A 145 2.44 -2.25 11.81
CA ILE A 145 1.21 -2.58 11.06
C ILE A 145 1.50 -2.82 9.57
N LEU A 146 2.37 -2.04 8.96
CA LEU A 146 2.82 -2.24 7.58
C LEU A 146 3.47 -3.61 7.37
N LEU A 147 4.40 -4.01 8.25
CA LEU A 147 5.03 -5.33 8.19
C LEU A 147 4.01 -6.46 8.42
N LEU A 148 3.09 -6.28 9.37
CA LEU A 148 2.00 -7.24 9.60
C LEU A 148 1.10 -7.37 8.35
N MET A 149 0.82 -6.27 7.65
CA MET A 149 0.08 -6.32 6.39
C MET A 149 0.85 -7.13 5.34
N GLY A 150 2.15 -6.88 5.14
CA GLY A 150 2.98 -7.66 4.22
C GLY A 150 3.04 -9.15 4.59
N ILE A 151 3.23 -9.49 5.88
CA ILE A 151 3.19 -10.86 6.37
C ILE A 151 1.81 -11.50 6.15
N THR A 152 0.73 -10.72 6.32
CA THR A 152 -0.63 -11.21 6.10
C THR A 152 -0.87 -11.58 4.64
N THR A 153 -0.31 -10.83 3.66
CA THR A 153 -0.40 -11.23 2.23
C THR A 153 0.24 -12.59 1.97
N LEU A 154 1.31 -12.93 2.71
CA LEU A 154 1.96 -14.22 2.64
C LEU A 154 1.14 -15.30 3.36
N LEU A 155 0.57 -15.01 4.54
CA LEU A 155 -0.09 -15.99 5.40
C LEU A 155 -1.60 -16.14 5.14
N SER A 156 -2.20 -15.35 4.28
CA SER A 156 -3.61 -15.48 3.91
C SER A 156 -3.89 -16.83 3.23
N GLN A 157 -5.06 -17.39 3.44
CA GLN A 157 -5.55 -18.52 2.62
C GLN A 157 -5.79 -18.11 1.16
N LYS A 158 -5.97 -16.81 0.90
CA LYS A 158 -6.06 -16.21 -0.45
C LYS A 158 -4.68 -15.89 -1.05
N ALA A 159 -3.55 -16.24 -0.38
CA ALA A 159 -2.21 -15.89 -0.82
C ALA A 159 -1.93 -16.36 -2.26
N ASN A 160 -1.47 -15.45 -3.07
CA ASN A 160 -1.03 -15.68 -4.45
C ASN A 160 0.12 -14.71 -4.77
N ALA A 161 0.79 -14.93 -5.90
CA ALA A 161 1.95 -14.13 -6.28
C ALA A 161 1.66 -12.61 -6.31
N TRP A 162 0.48 -12.21 -6.79
CA TRP A 162 0.10 -10.79 -6.86
C TRP A 162 -0.03 -10.17 -5.47
N LEU A 163 -0.68 -10.85 -4.51
CA LEU A 163 -0.80 -10.35 -3.12
C LEU A 163 0.57 -10.22 -2.48
N ILE A 164 1.45 -11.22 -2.62
CA ILE A 164 2.78 -11.23 -2.00
C ILE A 164 3.65 -10.12 -2.58
N ILE A 165 3.73 -10.00 -3.92
CA ILE A 165 4.51 -8.95 -4.58
C ILE A 165 3.92 -7.57 -4.28
N GLY A 166 2.59 -7.44 -4.20
CA GLY A 166 1.92 -6.21 -3.82
C GLY A 166 2.27 -5.76 -2.40
N GLY A 167 2.26 -6.68 -1.43
CA GLY A 167 2.67 -6.39 -0.05
C GLY A 167 4.14 -5.98 0.06
N LEU A 168 5.04 -6.67 -0.65
CA LEU A 168 6.47 -6.33 -0.71
C LEU A 168 6.70 -4.95 -1.33
N SER A 169 6.03 -4.65 -2.44
CA SER A 169 6.15 -3.36 -3.12
C SER A 169 5.60 -2.21 -2.26
N PHE A 170 4.55 -2.47 -1.46
CA PHE A 170 4.03 -1.48 -0.52
C PHE A 170 5.05 -1.18 0.59
N ILE A 171 5.64 -2.22 1.19
CA ILE A 171 6.71 -2.07 2.19
C ILE A 171 7.88 -1.28 1.60
N LEU A 172 8.27 -1.56 0.36
CA LEU A 172 9.34 -0.82 -0.32
C LEU A 172 8.98 0.66 -0.49
N SER A 173 7.78 0.97 -0.98
CA SER A 173 7.31 2.34 -1.14
C SER A 173 7.37 3.14 0.16
N ASP A 174 6.86 2.56 1.24
CA ASP A 174 6.79 3.24 2.52
C ASP A 174 8.16 3.35 3.20
N SER A 175 9.03 2.36 2.97
CA SER A 175 10.43 2.46 3.38
C SER A 175 11.15 3.63 2.71
N LEU A 176 10.88 3.87 1.42
CA LEU A 176 11.42 5.03 0.70
C LEU A 176 10.88 6.35 1.29
N ILE A 177 9.60 6.40 1.68
CA ILE A 177 9.05 7.57 2.38
C ILE A 177 9.79 7.80 3.69
N GLY A 178 9.96 6.76 4.50
CA GLY A 178 10.65 6.85 5.80
C GLY A 178 12.11 7.26 5.67
N LEU A 179 12.85 6.64 4.73
CA LEU A 179 14.25 6.98 4.46
C LEU A 179 14.39 8.43 3.98
N ASN A 180 13.55 8.87 3.05
CA ASN A 180 13.58 10.22 2.51
C ASN A 180 13.20 11.27 3.57
N GLN A 181 12.30 10.95 4.50
CA GLN A 181 11.80 11.87 5.52
C GLN A 181 12.77 12.00 6.72
N PHE A 182 13.40 10.88 7.15
CA PHE A 182 14.07 10.78 8.45
C PHE A 182 15.56 10.44 8.38
N TYR A 183 16.07 10.01 7.21
CA TYR A 183 17.47 9.58 7.09
C TYR A 183 18.24 10.43 6.07
N HIS A 184 17.87 10.41 4.81
CA HIS A 184 18.56 11.12 3.73
C HIS A 184 17.62 11.37 2.55
N GLN A 185 17.71 12.57 1.97
CA GLN A 185 16.93 12.91 0.77
C GLN A 185 17.32 12.05 -0.41
N ILE A 186 16.34 11.39 -1.01
CA ILE A 186 16.52 10.49 -2.15
C ILE A 186 16.26 11.29 -3.43
N PRO A 187 17.22 11.36 -4.37
CA PRO A 187 16.97 11.97 -5.67
C PRO A 187 15.76 11.34 -6.37
N TYR A 188 14.86 12.17 -6.88
CA TYR A 188 13.62 11.72 -7.53
C TYR A 188 12.73 10.82 -6.64
N ASP A 189 12.73 11.07 -5.33
CA ASP A 189 11.98 10.32 -4.31
C ASP A 189 10.54 10.02 -4.75
N SER A 190 9.83 11.06 -5.21
CA SER A 190 8.44 10.94 -5.65
C SER A 190 8.24 9.94 -6.79
N VAL A 191 9.21 9.81 -7.71
CA VAL A 191 9.13 8.84 -8.81
C VAL A 191 9.24 7.40 -8.26
N TRP A 192 10.23 7.15 -7.40
CA TRP A 192 10.46 5.81 -6.83
C TRP A 192 9.32 5.39 -5.89
N ILE A 193 8.92 6.30 -4.99
CA ILE A 193 7.82 6.06 -4.05
C ILE A 193 6.53 5.76 -4.81
N MET A 194 6.14 6.62 -5.75
CA MET A 194 4.85 6.48 -6.42
C MET A 194 4.82 5.32 -7.43
N SER A 195 5.95 5.01 -8.07
CA SER A 195 6.04 3.83 -8.94
C SER A 195 5.83 2.53 -8.16
N SER A 196 6.52 2.37 -7.03
CA SER A 196 6.37 1.19 -6.16
C SER A 196 4.98 1.14 -5.50
N TYR A 197 4.43 2.27 -5.09
CA TYR A 197 3.11 2.38 -4.50
C TYR A 197 1.98 2.01 -5.47
N TYR A 198 1.93 2.62 -6.67
CA TYR A 198 0.88 2.29 -7.64
C TYR A 198 0.97 0.84 -8.11
N PHE A 199 2.19 0.32 -8.27
CA PHE A 199 2.37 -1.09 -8.56
C PHE A 199 1.87 -1.97 -7.42
N ALA A 200 2.15 -1.61 -6.15
CA ALA A 200 1.65 -2.31 -4.97
C ALA A 200 0.12 -2.36 -4.95
N GLN A 201 -0.53 -1.22 -5.13
CA GLN A 201 -1.99 -1.11 -5.13
C GLN A 201 -2.63 -1.94 -6.25
N LEU A 202 -2.07 -1.86 -7.47
CA LEU A 202 -2.52 -2.68 -8.61
C LEU A 202 -2.37 -4.17 -8.34
N ALA A 203 -1.22 -4.57 -7.78
CA ALA A 203 -0.93 -5.97 -7.48
C ALA A 203 -1.85 -6.51 -6.38
N LEU A 204 -2.07 -5.75 -5.31
CA LEU A 204 -3.00 -6.11 -4.23
C LEU A 204 -4.42 -6.28 -4.76
N VAL A 205 -4.92 -5.34 -5.59
CA VAL A 205 -6.23 -5.44 -6.24
C VAL A 205 -6.30 -6.67 -7.12
N LYS A 206 -5.32 -6.88 -8.00
CA LYS A 206 -5.28 -8.09 -8.85
C LYS A 206 -5.30 -9.35 -8.01
N GLY A 207 -4.47 -9.41 -6.98
CA GLY A 207 -4.36 -10.58 -6.12
C GLY A 207 -5.65 -10.88 -5.36
N MET A 208 -6.31 -9.84 -4.83
CA MET A 208 -7.57 -9.98 -4.09
C MET A 208 -8.71 -10.54 -4.94
N PHE A 209 -8.81 -10.10 -6.20
CA PHE A 209 -9.93 -10.46 -7.08
C PHE A 209 -9.59 -11.53 -8.15
N THR A 210 -8.39 -12.14 -8.10
CA THR A 210 -8.00 -13.20 -9.08
C THR A 210 -8.71 -14.53 -8.81
N GLN A 211 -9.07 -14.81 -7.56
CA GLN A 211 -9.65 -16.12 -7.19
C GLN A 211 -11.10 -16.28 -7.63
N ASP A 212 -11.83 -15.18 -7.82
CA ASP A 212 -13.23 -15.22 -8.24
C ASP A 212 -13.42 -15.83 -9.65
N ASN A 213 -12.37 -15.75 -10.49
CA ASN A 213 -12.42 -16.31 -11.86
C ASN A 213 -12.19 -17.83 -11.93
N LYS A 214 -11.89 -18.51 -10.81
CA LYS A 214 -11.72 -19.98 -10.76
C LYS A 214 -12.98 -20.70 -10.34
N LEU A 215 -14.02 -19.98 -9.92
CA LEU A 215 -15.29 -20.51 -9.44
C LEU A 215 -16.46 -20.19 -10.39
N ALA A 216 -16.20 -19.47 -11.47
CA ALA A 216 -17.13 -19.21 -12.58
C ALA A 216 -16.73 -20.00 -13.82
#